data_515af523cbba2239613cafaa5469ac4e
#
_entry.id   515af523cbba2239613cafaa5469ac4e
#
_cell.length_a   1.000
_cell.length_b   1.000
_cell.length_c   1.000
_cell.angle_alpha   90.00
_cell.angle_beta   90.00
_cell.angle_gamma   90.00
#
_symmetry.space_group_name_H-M   'P 1'
#
loop_
_entity.id
_entity.type
_entity.pdbx_description
1 polymer ?
#
loop_
_entity_poly.entity_id
_entity_poly.type
_entity_poly.pdbx_seq_one_letter_code
_entity_poly.pdbx_strand_id
1 'polypeptide(L)'
;MAIQKVNINTPIYIKIANSTLASCQLTIAIYTGAFQTSPTTTYTLRKNEVADNNYVIFEIGELIKDYIDYDFNGTFGNNGINLWVQTTATPFNSSNTALDAVTTIMMAFDGYGYFEDGFTTVSTTNSATTQTLNAFKGDTMLLQSNSKIIRKTSEVLKIPVVANMSVNSGSDTFTGAQTVTFKNGSSTVSSVTISTGVANTSGMIEYATSTTATITSVVVTDGSKSQTLEVIEDTCKKFDNVEVYFINKQGAIQRANFFLKSTQTLNVTKETFKSNTLTTAANYSKNNHQYKTRNINSRQSLTINSGYVPDDFNQLIEEIYVSSRVWINGAAIGGDANVRVIYYPVIVESKSVTFQTSLNDRLANYQLQLIYAYDRINTIR
;
A
#
# COMPACT_ATOMS: atom_id res chain seq x y z
N MET A 1 11.29 -24.46 -0.65
CA MET A 1 11.46 -23.48 0.45
C MET A 1 10.23 -22.60 0.46
N ALA A 2 9.62 -22.31 1.61
CA ALA A 2 8.42 -21.45 1.62
C ALA A 2 8.79 -20.00 1.33
N ILE A 3 8.05 -19.34 0.44
CA ILE A 3 8.19 -17.90 0.21
C ILE A 3 7.62 -17.16 1.42
N GLN A 4 8.39 -16.24 1.98
CA GLN A 4 7.97 -15.46 3.14
C GLN A 4 7.38 -14.12 2.68
N LYS A 5 6.30 -13.67 3.34
CA LYS A 5 5.77 -12.30 3.18
C LYS A 5 6.32 -11.42 4.28
N VAL A 6 6.74 -10.23 3.92
CA VAL A 6 7.23 -9.21 4.87
C VAL A 6 6.68 -7.84 4.53
N ASN A 7 6.40 -7.04 5.54
CA ASN A 7 6.03 -5.63 5.41
C ASN A 7 7.27 -4.76 5.55
N ILE A 8 7.48 -3.82 4.65
CA ILE A 8 8.69 -2.98 4.62
C ILE A 8 8.64 -1.80 5.59
N ASN A 9 7.44 -1.31 5.94
CA ASN A 9 7.30 -0.20 6.89
C ASN A 9 7.32 -0.66 8.35
N THR A 10 7.78 -1.89 8.59
CA THR A 10 8.11 -2.45 9.91
C THR A 10 9.47 -3.11 9.84
N PRO A 11 10.23 -3.16 10.95
CA PRO A 11 11.54 -3.77 10.93
C PRO A 11 11.50 -5.21 10.40
N ILE A 12 12.46 -5.55 9.55
CA ILE A 12 12.66 -6.91 9.04
C ILE A 12 13.97 -7.42 9.63
N TYR A 13 13.89 -8.27 10.63
CA TYR A 13 15.05 -8.84 11.28
C TYR A 13 15.37 -10.24 10.74
N ILE A 14 16.61 -10.42 10.32
CA ILE A 14 17.17 -11.73 9.99
C ILE A 14 18.08 -12.14 11.16
N LYS A 15 17.66 -13.12 11.92
CA LYS A 15 18.41 -13.70 13.03
C LYS A 15 19.09 -14.98 12.56
N ILE A 16 20.40 -15.06 12.69
CA ILE A 16 21.21 -16.23 12.40
C ILE A 16 21.85 -16.69 13.70
N ALA A 17 21.61 -17.95 14.08
CA ALA A 17 22.17 -18.55 15.28
C ALA A 17 22.93 -19.84 14.93
N ASN A 18 24.10 -20.01 15.52
CA ASN A 18 24.89 -21.22 15.38
C ASN A 18 25.84 -21.31 16.58
N SER A 19 26.02 -22.50 17.16
CA SER A 19 26.84 -22.70 18.36
C SER A 19 28.33 -22.38 18.21
N THR A 20 28.83 -22.31 16.97
CA THR A 20 30.22 -21.98 16.64
C THR A 20 30.35 -20.66 15.90
N LEU A 21 29.30 -19.85 15.89
CA LEU A 21 29.25 -18.59 15.19
C LEU A 21 30.23 -17.58 15.80
N ALA A 22 31.08 -16.99 14.96
CA ALA A 22 31.93 -15.85 15.33
C ALA A 22 31.58 -14.59 14.51
N SER A 23 31.16 -14.77 13.26
CA SER A 23 30.65 -13.69 12.40
C SER A 23 29.70 -14.25 11.37
N CYS A 24 28.91 -13.36 10.76
CA CYS A 24 28.04 -13.72 9.65
C CYS A 24 28.09 -12.66 8.55
N GLN A 25 28.13 -13.12 7.31
CA GLN A 25 27.92 -12.30 6.12
C GLN A 25 26.51 -12.54 5.60
N LEU A 26 25.76 -11.45 5.39
CA LEU A 26 24.43 -11.46 4.79
C LEU A 26 24.51 -10.79 3.42
N THR A 27 24.20 -11.55 2.37
CA THR A 27 24.01 -11.02 1.02
C THR A 27 22.53 -10.85 0.78
N ILE A 28 22.11 -9.67 0.30
CA ILE A 28 20.73 -9.29 0.05
C ILE A 28 20.62 -8.93 -1.43
N ALA A 29 19.91 -9.72 -2.20
CA ALA A 29 19.62 -9.45 -3.61
C ALA A 29 18.17 -8.99 -3.75
N ILE A 30 17.95 -7.81 -4.34
CA ILE A 30 16.65 -7.17 -4.51
C ILE A 30 16.28 -7.20 -5.99
N TYR A 31 15.05 -7.61 -6.29
CA TYR A 31 14.50 -7.73 -7.63
C TYR A 31 13.22 -6.91 -7.72
N THR A 32 13.24 -5.83 -8.50
CA THR A 32 12.05 -5.01 -8.78
C THR A 32 11.17 -5.59 -9.89
N GLY A 33 11.65 -6.61 -10.58
CA GLY A 33 10.95 -7.38 -11.61
C GLY A 33 10.73 -8.83 -11.21
N ALA A 34 10.73 -9.73 -12.18
CA ALA A 34 10.58 -11.16 -11.95
C ALA A 34 11.77 -11.73 -11.15
N PHE A 35 11.48 -12.68 -10.28
CA PHE A 35 12.49 -13.38 -9.50
C PHE A 35 13.40 -14.24 -10.41
N GLN A 36 14.66 -14.45 -10.01
CA GLN A 36 15.70 -15.19 -10.75
C GLN A 36 16.18 -14.56 -12.07
N THR A 37 15.78 -13.34 -12.38
CA THR A 37 16.52 -12.51 -13.34
C THR A 37 17.78 -11.94 -12.67
N SER A 38 18.52 -11.08 -13.33
CA SER A 38 19.58 -10.34 -12.62
C SER A 38 18.98 -9.45 -11.55
N PRO A 39 19.48 -9.47 -10.29
CA PRO A 39 18.98 -8.58 -9.26
C PRO A 39 19.18 -7.13 -9.67
N THR A 40 18.24 -6.26 -9.29
CA THR A 40 18.34 -4.81 -9.47
C THR A 40 19.54 -4.27 -8.70
N THR A 41 19.74 -4.80 -7.49
CA THR A 41 20.89 -4.48 -6.64
C THR A 41 21.22 -5.62 -5.69
N THR A 42 22.45 -5.59 -5.18
CA THR A 42 22.91 -6.55 -4.19
C THR A 42 23.71 -5.83 -3.10
N TYR A 43 23.32 -6.05 -1.85
CA TYR A 43 24.03 -5.57 -0.67
C TYR A 43 24.74 -6.73 0.02
N THR A 44 25.89 -6.45 0.59
CA THR A 44 26.63 -7.39 1.44
C THR A 44 26.92 -6.73 2.77
N LEU A 45 26.39 -7.30 3.83
CA LEU A 45 26.58 -6.85 5.21
C LEU A 45 27.37 -7.90 5.97
N ARG A 46 28.25 -7.48 6.88
CA ARG A 46 28.95 -8.39 7.77
C ARG A 46 28.86 -7.90 9.21
N LYS A 47 28.53 -8.79 10.12
CA LYS A 47 28.51 -8.54 11.56
C LYS A 47 29.24 -9.65 12.32
N ASN A 48 29.93 -9.24 13.36
CA ASN A 48 30.49 -10.18 14.33
C ASN A 48 29.45 -10.50 15.40
N GLU A 49 29.58 -11.66 15.98
CA GLU A 49 28.83 -12.03 17.16
C GLU A 49 29.08 -11.04 18.30
N VAL A 50 28.06 -10.78 19.12
CA VAL A 50 28.18 -9.96 20.32
C VAL A 50 28.23 -10.88 21.55
N ALA A 51 29.42 -10.96 22.16
CA ALA A 51 29.67 -11.54 23.47
C ALA A 51 28.89 -12.84 23.80
N ASP A 52 29.36 -13.97 23.27
CA ASP A 52 28.93 -15.33 23.61
C ASP A 52 27.42 -15.64 23.44
N ASN A 53 26.71 -14.86 22.63
CA ASN A 53 25.30 -15.05 22.38
C ASN A 53 24.98 -16.09 21.28
N ASN A 54 25.97 -16.55 20.55
CA ASN A 54 25.84 -17.51 19.45
C ASN A 54 24.84 -17.10 18.36
N TYR A 55 24.54 -15.79 18.22
CA TYR A 55 23.69 -15.29 17.13
C TYR A 55 24.10 -13.89 16.66
N VAL A 56 23.65 -13.56 15.45
CA VAL A 56 23.74 -12.21 14.83
C VAL A 56 22.38 -11.83 14.30
N ILE A 57 22.01 -10.56 14.43
CA ILE A 57 20.77 -10.01 13.87
C ILE A 57 21.10 -8.90 12.90
N PHE A 58 20.51 -8.98 11.71
CA PHE A 58 20.51 -7.92 10.69
C PHE A 58 19.11 -7.31 10.59
N GLU A 59 19.02 -6.01 10.54
CA GLU A 59 17.82 -5.28 10.13
C GLU A 59 18.01 -4.87 8.66
N ILE A 60 17.04 -5.16 7.79
CA ILE A 60 17.14 -4.96 6.34
C ILE A 60 15.98 -4.16 5.73
N GLY A 61 14.97 -3.77 6.52
CA GLY A 61 13.77 -3.11 6.03
C GLY A 61 14.05 -1.82 5.27
N GLU A 62 14.87 -0.95 5.83
CA GLU A 62 15.22 0.34 5.20
C GLU A 62 15.97 0.18 3.87
N LEU A 63 16.79 -0.87 3.73
CA LEU A 63 17.51 -1.16 2.48
C LEU A 63 16.56 -1.61 1.35
N ILE A 64 15.42 -2.18 1.70
CA ILE A 64 14.45 -2.70 0.75
C ILE A 64 13.47 -1.59 0.35
N LYS A 65 13.11 -0.74 1.28
CA LYS A 65 12.09 0.31 1.15
C LYS A 65 12.35 1.26 -0.01
N ASP A 66 13.60 1.63 -0.25
CA ASP A 66 14.01 2.55 -1.31
C ASP A 66 13.72 2.03 -2.73
N TYR A 67 13.44 0.73 -2.89
CA TYR A 67 13.15 0.09 -4.18
C TYR A 67 11.67 -0.09 -4.47
N ILE A 68 10.79 0.24 -3.52
CA ILE A 68 9.36 0.27 -3.77
C ILE A 68 8.96 1.68 -4.19
N ASP A 69 8.77 1.85 -5.49
CA ASP A 69 8.26 3.07 -6.08
C ASP A 69 7.07 2.76 -6.99
N TYR A 70 5.93 3.38 -6.71
CA TYR A 70 4.68 3.04 -7.34
C TYR A 70 3.79 4.25 -7.55
N ASP A 71 3.35 4.43 -8.80
CA ASP A 71 2.37 5.43 -9.21
C ASP A 71 1.07 4.76 -9.66
N PHE A 72 -0.02 5.01 -8.94
CA PHE A 72 -1.31 4.45 -9.29
C PHE A 72 -1.97 5.25 -10.42
N ASN A 73 -2.18 4.59 -11.54
CA ASN A 73 -2.82 5.14 -12.72
C ASN A 73 -4.22 4.55 -13.00
N GLY A 74 -4.79 3.84 -12.00
CA GLY A 74 -6.06 3.11 -12.13
C GLY A 74 -5.92 1.68 -12.61
N THR A 75 -4.74 1.23 -12.94
CA THR A 75 -4.48 -0.17 -13.28
C THR A 75 -4.19 -0.94 -12.00
N PHE A 76 -5.04 -1.92 -11.69
CA PHE A 76 -4.83 -2.81 -10.58
C PHE A 76 -3.99 -4.00 -11.02
N GLY A 77 -2.88 -4.24 -10.34
CA GLY A 77 -1.96 -5.32 -10.64
C GLY A 77 -0.64 -5.17 -9.89
N ASN A 78 0.33 -5.98 -10.26
CA ASN A 78 1.62 -6.11 -9.58
C ASN A 78 2.65 -5.00 -9.93
N ASN A 79 2.23 -3.80 -10.16
CA ASN A 79 3.06 -2.73 -10.73
C ASN A 79 3.88 -2.02 -9.65
N GLY A 80 4.89 -2.69 -9.09
CA GLY A 80 5.85 -2.04 -8.19
C GLY A 80 5.43 -1.92 -6.72
N ILE A 81 4.24 -2.39 -6.34
CA ILE A 81 3.73 -2.36 -4.95
C ILE A 81 4.46 -3.39 -4.07
N ASN A 82 5.10 -4.35 -4.67
CA ASN A 82 5.86 -5.37 -3.99
C ASN A 82 7.10 -5.74 -4.82
N LEU A 83 8.07 -6.35 -4.14
CA LEU A 83 9.31 -6.78 -4.77
C LEU A 83 9.83 -8.07 -4.15
N TRP A 84 10.70 -8.75 -4.90
CA TRP A 84 11.37 -9.95 -4.42
C TRP A 84 12.67 -9.60 -3.71
N VAL A 85 12.92 -10.29 -2.59
CA VAL A 85 14.17 -10.21 -1.85
C VAL A 85 14.69 -11.62 -1.60
N GLN A 86 15.93 -11.85 -1.98
CA GLN A 86 16.64 -13.07 -1.62
C GLN A 86 17.77 -12.72 -0.65
N THR A 87 17.77 -13.34 0.50
CA THR A 87 18.88 -13.22 1.45
C THR A 87 19.66 -14.52 1.51
N THR A 88 20.99 -14.41 1.51
CA THR A 88 21.90 -15.55 1.72
C THR A 88 22.78 -15.21 2.93
N ALA A 89 22.56 -15.92 4.03
CA ALA A 89 23.34 -15.81 5.25
C ALA A 89 24.45 -16.85 5.24
N THR A 90 25.70 -16.41 5.30
CA THR A 90 26.89 -17.27 5.41
C THR A 90 27.53 -17.04 6.77
N PRO A 91 27.33 -17.94 7.74
CA PRO A 91 27.99 -17.86 9.04
C PRO A 91 29.48 -18.27 8.92
N PHE A 92 30.31 -17.74 9.81
CA PHE A 92 31.73 -18.08 9.93
C PHE A 92 32.06 -18.42 11.39
N ASN A 93 32.93 -19.40 11.57
CA ASN A 93 33.47 -19.75 12.89
C ASN A 93 34.66 -18.84 13.29
N SER A 94 35.22 -19.07 14.47
CA SER A 94 36.36 -18.29 15.00
C SER A 94 37.63 -18.39 14.14
N SER A 95 37.79 -19.45 13.36
CA SER A 95 38.88 -19.62 12.39
C SER A 95 38.57 -18.97 11.05
N ASN A 96 37.49 -18.19 10.94
CA ASN A 96 36.98 -17.57 9.69
C ASN A 96 36.69 -18.60 8.58
N THR A 97 36.31 -19.81 8.95
CA THR A 97 35.84 -20.84 8.02
C THR A 97 34.35 -20.68 7.83
N ALA A 98 33.89 -20.64 6.58
CA ALA A 98 32.48 -20.56 6.25
C ALA A 98 31.75 -21.85 6.69
N LEU A 99 30.63 -21.68 7.32
CA LEU A 99 29.66 -22.73 7.65
C LEU A 99 28.56 -22.77 6.56
N ASP A 100 27.61 -23.69 6.72
CA ASP A 100 26.53 -23.87 5.74
C ASP A 100 25.72 -22.57 5.58
N ALA A 101 25.64 -22.10 4.34
CA ALA A 101 24.88 -20.92 3.97
C ALA A 101 23.38 -21.24 3.93
N VAL A 102 22.57 -20.32 4.41
CA VAL A 102 21.11 -20.41 4.38
C VAL A 102 20.53 -19.32 3.49
N THR A 103 19.76 -19.73 2.47
CA THR A 103 19.07 -18.81 1.57
C THR A 103 17.59 -18.73 1.93
N THR A 104 17.06 -17.51 1.97
CA THR A 104 15.63 -17.25 2.21
C THR A 104 15.08 -16.37 1.10
N ILE A 105 13.89 -16.72 0.59
CA ILE A 105 13.20 -15.95 -0.43
C ILE A 105 12.01 -15.25 0.24
N MET A 106 11.90 -13.95 0.02
CA MET A 106 10.85 -13.12 0.59
C MET A 106 10.16 -12.32 -0.51
N MET A 107 8.88 -12.07 -0.31
CA MET A 107 8.13 -11.04 -1.02
C MET A 107 7.84 -9.91 -0.04
N ALA A 108 8.37 -8.74 -0.35
CA ALA A 108 8.22 -7.53 0.44
C ALA A 108 7.07 -6.67 -0.11
N PHE A 109 6.16 -6.29 0.78
CA PHE A 109 4.98 -5.47 0.48
C PHE A 109 5.13 -4.09 1.11
N ASP A 110 4.56 -3.04 0.48
CA ASP A 110 4.46 -1.69 1.05
C ASP A 110 3.38 -1.64 2.15
N GLY A 111 3.45 -2.57 3.07
CA GLY A 111 2.57 -2.68 4.21
C GLY A 111 3.26 -2.34 5.52
N TYR A 112 2.49 -2.33 6.62
CA TYR A 112 2.98 -2.06 7.96
C TYR A 112 2.25 -2.94 8.98
N GLY A 113 2.83 -3.08 10.17
CA GLY A 113 2.20 -3.71 11.33
C GLY A 113 2.06 -2.70 12.46
N TYR A 114 1.04 -2.87 13.30
CA TYR A 114 0.95 -2.13 14.55
C TYR A 114 1.86 -2.75 15.60
N PHE A 115 2.21 -1.96 16.61
CA PHE A 115 3.03 -2.45 17.73
C PHE A 115 2.38 -3.66 18.43
N GLU A 116 1.06 -3.65 18.55
CA GLU A 116 0.26 -4.71 19.17
C GLU A 116 0.22 -6.01 18.36
N ASP A 117 0.50 -5.94 17.06
CA ASP A 117 0.59 -7.15 16.21
C ASP A 117 1.81 -8.00 16.58
N GLY A 118 2.81 -7.41 17.21
CA GLY A 118 4.07 -8.06 17.57
C GLY A 118 4.87 -8.50 16.34
N PHE A 119 5.94 -9.25 16.58
CA PHE A 119 6.71 -9.88 15.51
C PHE A 119 6.29 -11.32 15.32
N THR A 120 5.97 -11.69 14.10
CA THR A 120 5.74 -13.08 13.71
C THR A 120 7.07 -13.68 13.29
N THR A 121 7.47 -14.79 13.92
CA THR A 121 8.64 -15.56 13.49
C THR A 121 8.22 -16.43 12.32
N VAL A 122 8.79 -16.15 11.16
CA VAL A 122 8.69 -17.06 10.01
C VAL A 122 9.94 -17.93 10.03
N SER A 123 9.78 -19.18 10.45
CA SER A 123 10.88 -20.13 10.45
C SER A 123 11.18 -20.55 9.01
N THR A 124 12.44 -20.47 8.62
CA THR A 124 12.91 -21.20 7.43
C THR A 124 12.96 -22.67 7.76
N THR A 125 12.42 -23.51 6.89
CA THR A 125 12.26 -24.97 7.09
C THR A 125 13.55 -25.75 7.31
N ASN A 126 14.72 -25.10 7.28
CA ASN A 126 16.03 -25.78 7.31
C ASN A 126 16.86 -25.55 8.56
N SER A 127 16.31 -25.25 9.63
CA SER A 127 16.88 -25.37 10.96
C SER A 127 16.54 -24.20 11.87
N ALA A 128 16.59 -24.47 13.15
CA ALA A 128 16.48 -23.49 14.23
C ALA A 128 17.49 -22.32 14.19
N THR A 129 18.32 -22.24 13.13
CA THR A 129 19.47 -21.35 13.03
C THR A 129 19.22 -20.04 12.31
N THR A 130 18.23 -19.97 11.42
CA THR A 130 17.90 -18.71 10.70
C THR A 130 16.41 -18.43 10.79
N GLN A 131 16.06 -17.25 11.26
CA GLN A 131 14.68 -16.83 11.46
C GLN A 131 14.49 -15.43 10.88
N THR A 132 13.41 -15.21 10.15
CA THR A 132 12.94 -13.89 9.77
C THR A 132 11.83 -13.45 10.72
N LEU A 133 11.97 -12.27 11.32
CA LEU A 133 10.99 -11.67 12.22
C LEU A 133 10.43 -10.41 11.58
N ASN A 134 9.13 -10.38 11.39
CA ASN A 134 8.42 -9.22 10.85
C ASN A 134 6.97 -9.23 11.34
N ALA A 135 6.31 -8.07 11.32
CA ALA A 135 4.93 -7.91 11.76
C ALA A 135 3.87 -8.40 10.75
N PHE A 136 4.27 -9.03 9.65
CA PHE A 136 3.31 -9.54 8.68
C PHE A 136 2.61 -10.80 9.21
N LYS A 137 1.27 -10.77 9.29
CA LYS A 137 0.46 -11.96 9.56
C LYS A 137 0.34 -12.79 8.28
N GLY A 138 1.22 -13.76 8.12
CA GLY A 138 1.57 -14.44 6.89
C GLY A 138 0.52 -15.31 6.21
N ASP A 139 -0.71 -15.45 6.74
CA ASP A 139 -1.64 -16.51 6.31
C ASP A 139 -2.98 -15.97 5.78
N THR A 140 -3.04 -14.71 5.39
CA THR A 140 -4.28 -14.11 4.89
C THR A 140 -4.44 -14.36 3.39
N MET A 141 -5.53 -15.02 3.02
CA MET A 141 -5.94 -15.16 1.61
C MET A 141 -6.34 -13.82 1.01
N LEU A 142 -6.83 -12.93 1.86
CA LEU A 142 -7.37 -11.64 1.50
C LEU A 142 -6.44 -10.53 1.99
N LEU A 143 -6.09 -9.62 1.10
CA LEU A 143 -5.28 -8.44 1.42
C LEU A 143 -6.14 -7.20 1.72
N GLN A 144 -7.39 -7.37 2.08
CA GLN A 144 -8.30 -6.30 2.46
C GLN A 144 -8.48 -6.28 3.98
N SER A 145 -8.47 -5.10 4.57
CA SER A 145 -8.43 -4.94 6.01
C SER A 145 -9.79 -4.99 6.68
N ASN A 146 -10.80 -4.46 6.03
CA ASN A 146 -12.17 -4.39 6.57
C ASN A 146 -13.06 -5.52 6.03
N SER A 147 -14.01 -5.95 6.85
CA SER A 147 -14.97 -7.01 6.52
C SER A 147 -16.17 -6.51 5.68
N LYS A 148 -16.33 -5.20 5.55
CA LYS A 148 -17.46 -4.57 4.84
C LYS A 148 -16.96 -3.64 3.75
N ILE A 149 -17.62 -3.67 2.60
CA ILE A 149 -17.32 -2.83 1.45
C ILE A 149 -18.57 -2.01 1.13
N ILE A 150 -18.44 -0.70 1.04
CA ILE A 150 -19.49 0.15 0.48
C ILE A 150 -19.17 0.40 -0.98
N ARG A 151 -20.13 0.12 -1.85
CA ARG A 151 -20.02 0.39 -3.28
C ARG A 151 -21.21 1.18 -3.78
N LYS A 152 -21.02 1.95 -4.84
CA LYS A 152 -22.10 2.55 -5.61
C LYS A 152 -22.80 1.47 -6.43
N THR A 153 -24.10 1.61 -6.65
CA THR A 153 -24.87 0.69 -7.51
C THR A 153 -24.18 0.55 -8.89
N SER A 154 -24.06 -0.68 -9.37
CA SER A 154 -23.42 -1.03 -10.64
C SER A 154 -21.91 -0.75 -10.71
N GLU A 155 -21.27 -0.44 -9.62
CA GLU A 155 -19.83 -0.27 -9.56
C GLU A 155 -19.12 -1.63 -9.57
N VAL A 156 -17.97 -1.69 -10.26
CA VAL A 156 -17.15 -2.92 -10.32
C VAL A 156 -16.22 -2.96 -9.10
N LEU A 157 -16.32 -4.04 -8.33
CA LEU A 157 -15.42 -4.29 -7.21
C LEU A 157 -14.08 -4.86 -7.68
N LYS A 158 -13.03 -4.45 -7.02
CA LYS A 158 -11.65 -4.95 -7.17
C LYS A 158 -11.19 -5.48 -5.82
N ILE A 159 -11.13 -6.78 -5.66
CA ILE A 159 -10.79 -7.44 -4.39
C ILE A 159 -9.35 -7.92 -4.45
N PRO A 160 -8.43 -7.36 -3.66
CA PRO A 160 -7.05 -7.82 -3.61
C PRO A 160 -6.97 -9.17 -2.92
N VAL A 161 -6.28 -10.09 -3.56
CA VAL A 161 -6.00 -11.43 -3.04
C VAL A 161 -4.54 -11.79 -3.27
N VAL A 162 -4.02 -12.69 -2.47
CA VAL A 162 -2.67 -13.20 -2.66
C VAL A 162 -2.65 -14.18 -3.83
N ALA A 163 -1.84 -13.88 -4.83
CA ALA A 163 -1.66 -14.78 -5.96
C ALA A 163 -1.01 -16.09 -5.50
N ASN A 164 -1.42 -17.17 -6.10
CA ASN A 164 -0.72 -18.44 -5.95
C ASN A 164 0.52 -18.44 -6.85
N MET A 165 1.69 -18.52 -6.23
CA MET A 165 2.96 -18.46 -6.92
C MET A 165 3.83 -19.66 -6.61
N SER A 166 4.60 -20.07 -7.60
CA SER A 166 5.70 -20.99 -7.45
C SER A 166 7.00 -20.34 -7.93
N VAL A 167 8.11 -20.62 -7.26
CA VAL A 167 9.46 -20.29 -7.70
C VAL A 167 10.29 -21.58 -7.80
N ASN A 168 11.46 -21.51 -8.38
CA ASN A 168 12.37 -22.65 -8.51
C ASN A 168 11.67 -23.89 -9.17
N SER A 169 11.08 -23.65 -10.33
CA SER A 169 10.41 -24.72 -11.11
C SER A 169 9.28 -25.45 -10.35
N GLY A 170 8.58 -24.73 -9.48
CA GLY A 170 7.44 -25.27 -8.73
C GLY A 170 7.79 -25.95 -7.40
N SER A 171 9.07 -26.01 -7.01
CA SER A 171 9.46 -26.62 -5.73
C SER A 171 9.12 -25.75 -4.52
N ASP A 172 9.00 -24.43 -4.72
CA ASP A 172 8.65 -23.47 -3.70
C ASP A 172 7.29 -22.83 -4.02
N THR A 173 6.26 -23.23 -3.31
CA THR A 173 4.89 -22.73 -3.48
C THR A 173 4.49 -21.87 -2.29
N PHE A 174 3.60 -20.90 -2.54
CA PHE A 174 3.13 -20.00 -1.49
C PHE A 174 1.71 -20.36 -0.98
N THR A 175 0.72 -20.45 -1.86
CA THR A 175 -0.67 -20.79 -1.51
C THR A 175 -1.29 -21.72 -2.56
N GLY A 176 -2.41 -22.36 -2.23
CA GLY A 176 -3.27 -23.02 -3.20
C GLY A 176 -4.05 -22.01 -4.07
N ALA A 177 -4.67 -22.51 -5.15
CA ALA A 177 -5.54 -21.68 -5.97
C ALA A 177 -6.65 -21.06 -5.12
N GLN A 178 -6.90 -19.77 -5.32
CA GLN A 178 -7.96 -19.06 -4.60
C GLN A 178 -9.13 -18.78 -5.53
N THR A 179 -10.34 -18.97 -5.02
CA THR A 179 -11.56 -18.64 -5.73
C THR A 179 -12.28 -17.51 -5.02
N VAL A 180 -12.56 -16.44 -5.76
CA VAL A 180 -13.33 -15.29 -5.31
C VAL A 180 -14.72 -15.38 -5.93
N THR A 181 -15.74 -15.58 -5.11
CA THR A 181 -17.13 -15.72 -5.54
C THR A 181 -17.93 -14.50 -5.11
N PHE A 182 -18.51 -13.81 -6.07
CA PHE A 182 -19.41 -12.69 -5.87
C PHE A 182 -20.85 -13.18 -5.80
N LYS A 183 -21.56 -12.86 -4.74
CA LYS A 183 -22.92 -13.38 -4.47
C LYS A 183 -23.96 -12.27 -4.31
N ASN A 184 -25.18 -12.57 -4.70
CA ASN A 184 -26.38 -11.83 -4.34
C ASN A 184 -27.29 -12.73 -3.50
N GLY A 185 -27.33 -12.51 -2.18
CA GLY A 185 -27.90 -13.46 -1.24
C GLY A 185 -27.20 -14.83 -1.32
N SER A 186 -27.94 -15.89 -1.56
CA SER A 186 -27.41 -17.25 -1.75
C SER A 186 -26.91 -17.53 -3.18
N SER A 187 -27.27 -16.70 -4.16
CA SER A 187 -26.98 -16.94 -5.57
C SER A 187 -25.60 -16.44 -5.97
N THR A 188 -24.85 -17.24 -6.71
CA THR A 188 -23.56 -16.82 -7.29
C THR A 188 -23.83 -15.95 -8.52
N VAL A 189 -23.29 -14.72 -8.51
CA VAL A 189 -23.34 -13.77 -9.62
C VAL A 189 -22.19 -13.99 -10.58
N SER A 190 -20.98 -14.11 -10.04
CA SER A 190 -19.77 -14.43 -10.78
C SER A 190 -18.73 -15.06 -9.87
N SER A 191 -17.79 -15.77 -10.47
CA SER A 191 -16.67 -16.38 -9.75
C SER A 191 -15.39 -16.22 -10.56
N VAL A 192 -14.30 -15.86 -9.88
CA VAL A 192 -12.98 -15.69 -10.46
C VAL A 192 -12.02 -16.61 -9.71
N THR A 193 -11.39 -17.53 -10.44
CA THR A 193 -10.34 -18.36 -9.85
C THR A 193 -8.99 -17.77 -10.18
N ILE A 194 -8.25 -17.39 -9.14
CA ILE A 194 -6.85 -17.02 -9.24
C ILE A 194 -6.05 -18.31 -9.22
N SER A 195 -5.75 -18.79 -10.40
CA SER A 195 -4.97 -20.02 -10.59
C SER A 195 -3.51 -19.79 -10.22
N THR A 196 -2.76 -20.91 -10.11
CA THR A 196 -1.31 -20.91 -9.90
C THR A 196 -0.64 -19.92 -10.83
N GLY A 197 -0.04 -18.88 -10.25
CA GLY A 197 0.72 -17.89 -11.00
C GLY A 197 1.88 -18.54 -11.71
N VAL A 198 2.32 -17.91 -12.78
CA VAL A 198 3.53 -18.31 -13.51
C VAL A 198 4.71 -18.20 -12.56
N ALA A 199 5.61 -19.18 -12.59
CA ALA A 199 6.85 -19.13 -11.83
C ALA A 199 7.60 -17.83 -12.07
N ASN A 200 8.13 -17.24 -11.00
CA ASN A 200 8.98 -16.03 -11.04
C ASN A 200 8.28 -14.75 -11.54
N THR A 201 6.98 -14.60 -11.35
CA THR A 201 6.28 -13.34 -11.71
C THR A 201 6.73 -12.16 -10.83
N SER A 202 6.49 -10.94 -11.33
CA SER A 202 6.91 -9.70 -10.66
C SER A 202 6.09 -9.32 -9.42
N GLY A 203 5.10 -10.10 -8.99
CA GLY A 203 4.32 -9.77 -7.81
C GLY A 203 3.35 -10.85 -7.37
N MET A 204 2.79 -10.67 -6.17
CA MET A 204 1.89 -11.63 -5.50
C MET A 204 0.48 -11.08 -5.26
N ILE A 205 0.18 -9.85 -5.66
CA ILE A 205 -1.15 -9.28 -5.47
C ILE A 205 -1.92 -9.38 -6.79
N GLU A 206 -3.04 -10.06 -6.75
CA GLU A 206 -4.01 -10.14 -7.84
C GLU A 206 -5.33 -9.51 -7.41
N TYR A 207 -6.08 -8.99 -8.38
CA TYR A 207 -7.36 -8.34 -8.11
C TYR A 207 -8.50 -9.10 -8.81
N ALA A 208 -9.29 -9.79 -8.02
CA ALA A 208 -10.53 -10.38 -8.53
C ALA A 208 -11.53 -9.27 -8.86
N THR A 209 -12.04 -9.29 -10.08
CA THR A 209 -12.93 -8.26 -10.60
C THR A 209 -14.36 -8.78 -10.69
N SER A 210 -15.30 -8.04 -10.09
CA SER A 210 -16.73 -8.36 -10.17
C SER A 210 -17.37 -7.90 -11.48
N THR A 211 -18.62 -8.30 -11.69
CA THR A 211 -19.53 -7.71 -12.68
C THR A 211 -20.19 -6.45 -12.11
N THR A 212 -20.98 -5.77 -12.94
CA THR A 212 -21.79 -4.59 -12.54
C THR A 212 -23.11 -5.00 -11.85
N ALA A 213 -23.44 -6.28 -11.75
CA ALA A 213 -24.65 -6.77 -11.11
C ALA A 213 -24.65 -6.49 -9.60
N THR A 214 -25.83 -6.51 -8.98
CA THR A 214 -25.98 -6.37 -7.53
C THR A 214 -25.26 -7.50 -6.80
N ILE A 215 -24.41 -7.13 -5.84
CA ILE A 215 -23.61 -8.04 -5.02
C ILE A 215 -23.83 -7.67 -3.55
N THR A 216 -24.16 -8.66 -2.75
CA THR A 216 -24.36 -8.49 -1.30
C THR A 216 -23.22 -9.07 -0.47
N SER A 217 -22.44 -9.98 -1.04
CA SER A 217 -21.27 -10.54 -0.37
C SER A 217 -20.21 -11.04 -1.36
N VAL A 218 -18.98 -11.10 -0.89
CA VAL A 218 -17.85 -11.70 -1.60
C VAL A 218 -17.26 -12.78 -0.72
N VAL A 219 -17.10 -13.97 -1.26
CA VAL A 219 -16.50 -15.12 -0.56
C VAL A 219 -15.18 -15.46 -1.23
N VAL A 220 -14.10 -15.43 -0.45
CA VAL A 220 -12.77 -15.86 -0.88
C VAL A 220 -12.45 -17.18 -0.22
N THR A 221 -12.05 -18.17 -0.99
CA THR A 221 -11.70 -19.51 -0.50
C THR A 221 -10.50 -20.10 -1.23
N ASP A 222 -9.66 -20.84 -0.51
CA ASP A 222 -8.58 -21.67 -1.03
C ASP A 222 -8.95 -23.18 -1.06
N GLY A 223 -10.24 -23.47 -0.81
CA GLY A 223 -10.76 -24.84 -0.69
C GLY A 223 -10.74 -25.39 0.72
N SER A 224 -9.86 -24.91 1.61
CA SER A 224 -9.79 -25.33 3.02
C SER A 224 -10.23 -24.22 3.99
N LYS A 225 -9.91 -22.97 3.67
CA LYS A 225 -10.30 -21.78 4.43
C LYS A 225 -11.24 -20.92 3.61
N SER A 226 -12.11 -20.17 4.26
CA SER A 226 -13.04 -19.25 3.60
C SER A 226 -13.18 -17.98 4.41
N GLN A 227 -13.18 -16.82 3.73
CA GLN A 227 -13.46 -15.51 4.29
C GLN A 227 -14.60 -14.88 3.52
N THR A 228 -15.49 -14.18 4.23
CA THR A 228 -16.64 -13.51 3.63
C THR A 228 -16.58 -12.02 3.94
N LEU A 229 -16.75 -11.22 2.90
CA LEU A 229 -16.91 -9.77 2.97
C LEU A 229 -18.37 -9.43 2.70
N GLU A 230 -18.94 -8.56 3.52
CA GLU A 230 -20.27 -7.99 3.29
C GLU A 230 -20.14 -6.81 2.31
N VAL A 231 -21.08 -6.72 1.36
CA VAL A 231 -21.14 -5.61 0.40
C VAL A 231 -22.42 -4.83 0.63
N ILE A 232 -22.28 -3.56 0.95
CA ILE A 232 -23.35 -2.60 1.15
C ILE A 232 -23.44 -1.73 -0.10
N GLU A 233 -24.59 -1.74 -0.79
CA GLU A 233 -24.80 -0.85 -1.92
C GLU A 233 -25.28 0.52 -1.44
N ASP A 234 -24.53 1.57 -1.78
CA ASP A 234 -24.99 2.95 -1.63
C ASP A 234 -25.94 3.31 -2.78
N THR A 235 -27.18 3.57 -2.43
CA THR A 235 -28.24 4.01 -3.34
C THR A 235 -28.41 5.53 -3.37
N CYS A 236 -27.66 6.27 -2.56
CA CYS A 236 -27.76 7.72 -2.47
C CYS A 236 -27.19 8.38 -3.73
N LYS A 237 -28.05 9.04 -4.51
CA LYS A 237 -27.68 9.70 -5.78
C LYS A 237 -27.55 11.22 -5.61
N LYS A 238 -27.63 11.76 -4.40
CA LYS A 238 -27.70 13.19 -4.16
C LYS A 238 -26.37 13.92 -4.43
N PHE A 239 -25.27 13.24 -4.18
CA PHE A 239 -23.92 13.80 -4.34
C PHE A 239 -23.07 12.87 -5.18
N ASP A 240 -22.07 13.43 -5.84
CA ASP A 240 -21.06 12.64 -6.54
C ASP A 240 -20.17 11.93 -5.53
N ASN A 241 -19.96 10.65 -5.77
CA ASN A 241 -19.07 9.83 -4.95
C ASN A 241 -17.61 10.17 -5.22
N VAL A 242 -16.84 10.39 -4.17
CA VAL A 242 -15.38 10.53 -4.26
C VAL A 242 -14.75 9.22 -3.88
N GLU A 243 -14.06 8.62 -4.83
CA GLU A 243 -13.31 7.38 -4.64
C GLU A 243 -11.89 7.73 -4.16
N VAL A 244 -11.54 7.21 -2.99
CA VAL A 244 -10.19 7.31 -2.41
C VAL A 244 -9.50 5.97 -2.57
N TYR A 245 -8.32 5.98 -3.15
CA TYR A 245 -7.45 4.82 -3.30
C TYR A 245 -6.23 5.00 -2.40
N PHE A 246 -5.87 3.98 -1.67
CA PHE A 246 -4.77 4.05 -0.73
C PHE A 246 -4.08 2.70 -0.59
N ILE A 247 -2.84 2.70 -0.13
CA ILE A 247 -2.14 1.47 0.23
C ILE A 247 -2.54 1.11 1.65
N ASN A 248 -3.16 -0.06 1.80
CA ASN A 248 -3.65 -0.54 3.09
C ASN A 248 -2.53 -1.16 3.94
N LYS A 249 -2.85 -1.54 5.17
CA LYS A 249 -1.94 -2.16 6.13
C LYS A 249 -1.16 -3.35 5.54
N GLN A 250 -1.75 -4.09 4.62
CA GLN A 250 -1.13 -5.28 4.02
C GLN A 250 -0.37 -5.00 2.71
N GLY A 251 -0.26 -3.73 2.32
CA GLY A 251 0.47 -3.32 1.11
C GLY A 251 -0.30 -3.50 -0.19
N ALA A 252 -1.62 -3.66 -0.15
CA ALA A 252 -2.47 -3.69 -1.33
C ALA A 252 -3.17 -2.36 -1.56
N ILE A 253 -3.47 -2.02 -2.82
CA ILE A 253 -4.31 -0.87 -3.12
C ILE A 253 -5.76 -1.24 -2.80
N GLN A 254 -6.35 -0.42 -1.94
CA GLN A 254 -7.73 -0.55 -1.54
C GLN A 254 -8.49 0.72 -1.90
N ARG A 255 -9.79 0.58 -2.20
CA ARG A 255 -10.67 1.70 -2.49
C ARG A 255 -11.63 1.93 -1.32
N ALA A 256 -11.84 3.21 -1.02
CA ALA A 256 -12.87 3.68 -0.10
C ALA A 256 -13.78 4.69 -0.81
N ASN A 257 -15.08 4.62 -0.59
CA ASN A 257 -16.07 5.49 -1.19
C ASN A 257 -16.58 6.52 -0.18
N PHE A 258 -16.54 7.81 -0.56
CA PHE A 258 -17.05 8.92 0.21
C PHE A 258 -18.22 9.55 -0.55
N PHE A 259 -19.44 9.33 -0.07
CA PHE A 259 -20.67 9.57 -0.84
C PHE A 259 -21.50 10.76 -0.37
N LEU A 260 -21.05 11.51 0.65
CA LEU A 260 -21.65 12.78 1.01
C LEU A 260 -20.93 13.97 0.33
N LYS A 261 -21.48 15.17 0.58
CA LYS A 261 -21.01 16.41 -0.01
C LYS A 261 -19.50 16.60 0.18
N SER A 262 -18.80 16.81 -0.92
CA SER A 262 -17.40 17.27 -0.94
C SER A 262 -17.32 18.78 -1.13
N THR A 263 -16.25 19.40 -0.63
CA THR A 263 -15.97 20.82 -0.78
C THR A 263 -14.52 21.01 -1.22
N GLN A 264 -14.31 21.73 -2.30
CA GLN A 264 -12.99 22.04 -2.82
C GLN A 264 -12.60 23.48 -2.46
N THR A 265 -11.37 23.68 -2.01
CA THR A 265 -10.80 24.98 -1.65
C THR A 265 -9.50 25.20 -2.39
N LEU A 266 -9.29 26.40 -2.92
CA LEU A 266 -8.05 26.83 -3.54
C LEU A 266 -7.27 27.73 -2.55
N ASN A 267 -6.15 27.28 -2.08
CA ASN A 267 -5.23 28.03 -1.22
C ASN A 267 -4.19 28.72 -2.11
N VAL A 268 -4.12 30.06 -2.05
CA VAL A 268 -3.20 30.86 -2.86
C VAL A 268 -2.23 31.61 -1.96
N THR A 269 -0.95 31.40 -2.20
CA THR A 269 0.14 32.16 -1.58
C THR A 269 0.73 33.08 -2.63
N LYS A 270 0.87 34.36 -2.31
CA LYS A 270 1.48 35.36 -3.19
C LYS A 270 2.22 36.41 -2.39
N GLU A 271 3.30 36.86 -2.94
CA GLU A 271 4.06 37.99 -2.44
C GLU A 271 3.79 39.23 -3.29
N THR A 272 3.68 40.39 -2.69
CA THR A 272 3.52 41.65 -3.40
C THR A 272 4.71 42.56 -3.10
N PHE A 273 5.14 43.31 -4.11
CA PHE A 273 6.17 44.32 -3.94
C PHE A 273 5.75 45.62 -4.62
N LYS A 274 6.20 46.73 -4.07
CA LYS A 274 5.98 48.06 -4.67
C LYS A 274 6.98 48.27 -5.80
N SER A 275 6.47 48.45 -7.03
CA SER A 275 7.29 48.72 -8.18
C SER A 275 7.45 50.22 -8.40
N ASN A 276 8.58 50.64 -8.95
CA ASN A 276 8.72 52.02 -9.45
C ASN A 276 7.78 52.20 -10.63
N THR A 277 6.94 53.24 -10.54
CA THR A 277 5.96 53.56 -11.59
C THR A 277 6.45 54.62 -12.54
N LEU A 278 7.55 55.32 -12.22
CA LEU A 278 8.17 56.31 -13.10
C LEU A 278 9.01 55.62 -14.16
N THR A 279 8.79 56.02 -15.41
CA THR A 279 9.63 55.64 -16.54
C THR A 279 10.89 56.49 -16.59
N THR A 280 11.87 56.13 -17.44
CA THR A 280 13.09 56.91 -17.70
C THR A 280 12.79 58.31 -18.22
N ALA A 281 11.61 58.56 -18.77
CA ALA A 281 11.16 59.89 -19.22
C ALA A 281 10.45 60.70 -18.13
N ALA A 282 10.57 60.32 -16.84
CA ALA A 282 9.92 60.92 -15.69
C ALA A 282 8.38 61.02 -15.80
N ASN A 283 7.79 60.19 -16.61
CA ASN A 283 6.36 60.10 -16.83
C ASN A 283 5.80 58.81 -16.18
N TYR A 284 4.55 58.84 -15.70
CA TYR A 284 3.90 57.64 -15.20
C TYR A 284 2.50 57.43 -15.78
N SER A 285 2.10 56.19 -15.90
CA SER A 285 0.76 55.82 -16.34
C SER A 285 -0.10 55.45 -15.13
N LYS A 286 -1.31 56.05 -15.07
CA LYS A 286 -2.32 55.70 -14.07
C LYS A 286 -2.80 54.24 -14.18
N ASN A 287 -2.59 53.59 -15.32
CA ASN A 287 -2.96 52.21 -15.61
C ASN A 287 -1.86 51.24 -15.20
N ASN A 288 -0.71 51.69 -14.72
CA ASN A 288 0.39 50.83 -14.30
C ASN A 288 0.22 50.40 -12.84
N HIS A 289 0.40 49.12 -12.58
CA HIS A 289 0.30 48.59 -11.23
C HIS A 289 1.48 49.03 -10.38
N GLN A 290 1.23 49.79 -9.33
CA GLN A 290 2.26 50.20 -8.36
C GLN A 290 2.68 48.99 -7.49
N TYR A 291 1.71 48.15 -7.09
CA TYR A 291 1.98 46.87 -6.42
C TYR A 291 1.87 45.75 -7.46
N LYS A 292 2.95 45.00 -7.58
CA LYS A 292 3.05 43.81 -8.43
C LYS A 292 3.16 42.56 -7.60
N THR A 293 2.57 41.48 -8.07
CA THR A 293 2.68 40.17 -7.43
C THR A 293 3.86 39.39 -7.96
N ARG A 294 4.53 38.68 -7.08
CA ARG A 294 5.57 37.71 -7.41
C ARG A 294 5.37 36.42 -6.58
N ASN A 295 6.06 35.37 -6.94
CA ASN A 295 6.05 34.10 -6.21
C ASN A 295 4.60 33.58 -5.94
N ILE A 296 3.79 33.65 -6.99
CA ILE A 296 2.40 33.14 -6.91
C ILE A 296 2.48 31.63 -6.91
N ASN A 297 1.96 31.01 -5.86
CA ASN A 297 1.74 29.58 -5.81
C ASN A 297 0.33 29.28 -5.31
N SER A 298 -0.22 28.13 -5.70
CA SER A 298 -1.52 27.70 -5.22
C SER A 298 -1.60 26.19 -5.12
N ARG A 299 -2.27 25.72 -4.08
CA ARG A 299 -2.61 24.30 -3.89
C ARG A 299 -4.09 24.15 -3.64
N GLN A 300 -4.65 23.08 -4.15
CA GLN A 300 -6.04 22.75 -3.91
C GLN A 300 -6.14 21.79 -2.72
N SER A 301 -7.16 21.98 -1.91
CA SER A 301 -7.57 21.03 -0.89
C SER A 301 -9.02 20.58 -1.13
N LEU A 302 -9.32 19.38 -0.70
CA LEU A 302 -10.62 18.74 -0.86
C LEU A 302 -11.06 18.19 0.50
N THR A 303 -12.22 18.59 0.95
CA THR A 303 -12.87 18.01 2.12
C THR A 303 -13.95 17.04 1.66
N ILE A 304 -13.88 15.79 2.09
CA ILE A 304 -14.78 14.71 1.73
C ILE A 304 -15.44 14.13 2.98
N ASN A 305 -16.65 13.60 2.83
CA ASN A 305 -17.41 13.01 3.91
C ASN A 305 -17.82 11.57 3.56
N SER A 306 -17.60 10.64 4.51
CA SER A 306 -17.93 9.23 4.31
C SER A 306 -19.45 8.98 4.19
N GLY A 307 -20.27 9.82 4.82
CA GLY A 307 -21.64 9.47 5.14
C GLY A 307 -21.72 8.66 6.43
N TYR A 308 -22.91 8.18 6.72
CA TYR A 308 -23.13 7.32 7.88
C TYR A 308 -22.66 5.91 7.55
N VAL A 309 -21.60 5.47 8.22
CA VAL A 309 -20.92 4.19 8.01
C VAL A 309 -20.90 3.36 9.29
N PRO A 310 -20.89 2.01 9.18
CA PRO A 310 -20.76 1.13 10.35
C PRO A 310 -19.40 1.29 11.06
N ASP A 311 -19.33 0.85 12.32
CA ASP A 311 -18.11 0.91 13.15
C ASP A 311 -16.90 0.22 12.53
N ASP A 312 -17.10 -0.83 11.73
CA ASP A 312 -16.03 -1.55 11.01
C ASP A 312 -15.24 -0.64 10.04
N PHE A 313 -15.79 0.53 9.71
CA PHE A 313 -15.09 1.55 8.92
C PHE A 313 -13.99 2.28 9.69
N ASN A 314 -13.95 2.19 11.02
CA ASN A 314 -12.93 2.82 11.84
C ASN A 314 -11.53 2.38 11.39
N GLN A 315 -11.34 1.08 11.18
CA GLN A 315 -10.08 0.53 10.72
C GLN A 315 -9.69 1.05 9.32
N LEU A 316 -10.65 1.12 8.40
CA LEU A 316 -10.40 1.64 7.05
C LEU A 316 -9.98 3.12 7.08
N ILE A 317 -10.63 3.92 7.90
CA ILE A 317 -10.30 5.34 8.08
C ILE A 317 -8.89 5.47 8.69
N GLU A 318 -8.57 4.70 9.73
CA GLU A 318 -7.24 4.67 10.32
C GLU A 318 -6.16 4.35 9.28
N GLU A 319 -6.38 3.35 8.44
CA GLU A 319 -5.46 2.96 7.39
C GLU A 319 -5.26 4.04 6.33
N ILE A 320 -6.31 4.80 5.96
CA ILE A 320 -6.18 5.95 5.06
C ILE A 320 -5.27 7.02 5.68
N TYR A 321 -5.40 7.29 7.00
CA TYR A 321 -4.57 8.28 7.70
C TYR A 321 -3.08 7.89 7.76
N VAL A 322 -2.80 6.61 7.90
CA VAL A 322 -1.44 6.07 8.06
C VAL A 322 -0.83 5.65 6.72
N SER A 323 -1.63 5.59 5.65
CA SER A 323 -1.17 5.15 4.33
C SER A 323 -0.01 6.01 3.82
N SER A 324 1.00 5.34 3.27
CA SER A 324 2.15 5.98 2.63
C SER A 324 1.76 6.77 1.38
N ARG A 325 0.71 6.34 0.66
CA ARG A 325 0.27 6.93 -0.61
C ARG A 325 -1.24 6.86 -0.75
N VAL A 326 -1.83 8.00 -1.13
CA VAL A 326 -3.28 8.14 -1.32
C VAL A 326 -3.55 8.83 -2.65
N TRP A 327 -4.56 8.36 -3.37
CA TRP A 327 -5.03 8.95 -4.63
C TRP A 327 -6.55 9.12 -4.61
N ILE A 328 -7.05 10.03 -5.43
CA ILE A 328 -8.48 10.23 -5.64
C ILE A 328 -8.80 10.17 -7.14
N ASN A 329 -9.98 9.67 -7.46
CA ASN A 329 -10.47 9.68 -8.84
C ASN A 329 -10.93 11.10 -9.23
N GLY A 330 -10.28 11.70 -10.20
CA GLY A 330 -10.54 13.07 -10.65
C GLY A 330 -11.84 13.26 -11.40
N ALA A 331 -12.44 12.21 -11.96
CA ALA A 331 -13.71 12.32 -12.69
C ALA A 331 -14.88 12.74 -11.78
N ALA A 332 -14.80 12.46 -10.47
CA ALA A 332 -15.83 12.81 -9.49
C ALA A 332 -15.79 14.28 -9.02
N ILE A 333 -14.77 15.08 -9.39
CA ILE A 333 -14.52 16.40 -8.81
C ILE A 333 -14.72 17.53 -9.85
N GLY A 334 -15.74 17.44 -10.68
CA GLY A 334 -16.06 18.48 -11.67
C GLY A 334 -14.95 18.68 -12.70
N GLY A 335 -14.19 17.66 -12.98
CA GLY A 335 -13.20 17.65 -14.04
C GLY A 335 -13.87 17.72 -15.41
N ASP A 336 -13.21 18.37 -16.35
CA ASP A 336 -13.60 18.41 -17.76
C ASP A 336 -13.87 16.97 -18.24
N ALA A 337 -15.07 16.70 -18.74
CA ALA A 337 -15.48 15.38 -19.24
C ALA A 337 -14.57 14.86 -20.39
N ASN A 338 -13.73 15.72 -20.94
CA ASN A 338 -12.73 15.39 -21.95
C ASN A 338 -11.35 15.01 -21.35
N VAL A 339 -11.17 15.13 -20.03
CA VAL A 339 -9.95 14.71 -19.37
C VAL A 339 -10.05 13.21 -19.09
N ARG A 340 -9.06 12.43 -19.50
CA ARG A 340 -8.90 11.01 -19.16
C ARG A 340 -9.09 10.85 -17.65
N VAL A 341 -9.68 9.75 -17.24
CA VAL A 341 -9.75 9.37 -15.82
C VAL A 341 -8.33 9.47 -15.24
N ILE A 342 -8.11 10.49 -14.42
CA ILE A 342 -6.81 10.76 -13.81
C ILE A 342 -6.95 10.48 -12.31
N TYR A 343 -6.04 9.69 -11.80
CA TYR A 343 -5.91 9.44 -10.38
C TYR A 343 -4.95 10.48 -9.82
N TYR A 344 -5.48 11.42 -9.07
CA TYR A 344 -4.68 12.51 -8.50
C TYR A 344 -4.06 12.07 -7.18
N PRO A 345 -2.72 12.15 -7.04
CA PRO A 345 -2.07 11.92 -5.77
C PRO A 345 -2.46 13.03 -4.79
N VAL A 346 -2.81 12.62 -3.57
CA VAL A 346 -3.22 13.51 -2.47
C VAL A 346 -2.52 13.12 -1.18
N ILE A 347 -2.42 14.07 -0.27
CA ILE A 347 -1.90 13.89 1.08
C ILE A 347 -3.06 14.12 2.04
N VAL A 348 -3.21 13.27 3.04
CA VAL A 348 -4.17 13.47 4.13
C VAL A 348 -3.65 14.58 5.02
N GLU A 349 -4.32 15.74 5.02
CA GLU A 349 -3.92 16.92 5.79
C GLU A 349 -4.41 16.85 7.24
N SER A 350 -5.52 16.16 7.49
CA SER A 350 -6.06 15.95 8.82
C SER A 350 -5.05 15.18 9.69
N LYS A 351 -4.65 15.76 10.82
CA LYS A 351 -3.63 15.18 11.72
C LYS A 351 -4.22 14.32 12.83
N SER A 352 -5.52 14.28 12.96
CA SER A 352 -6.24 13.52 13.99
C SER A 352 -7.58 13.07 13.50
N VAL A 353 -8.01 11.93 13.97
CA VAL A 353 -9.36 11.39 13.79
C VAL A 353 -9.87 10.96 15.14
N THR A 354 -11.14 11.26 15.43
CA THR A 354 -11.82 10.79 16.64
C THR A 354 -12.72 9.63 16.27
N PHE A 355 -12.41 8.45 16.79
CA PHE A 355 -13.25 7.28 16.62
C PHE A 355 -14.38 7.30 17.65
N GLN A 356 -15.58 7.10 17.19
CA GLN A 356 -16.74 6.97 18.05
C GLN A 356 -16.86 5.51 18.48
N THR A 357 -16.68 5.26 19.78
CA THR A 357 -16.60 3.88 20.33
C THR A 357 -17.87 3.44 21.03
N SER A 358 -18.84 4.33 21.22
CA SER A 358 -20.10 4.01 21.89
C SER A 358 -21.23 4.84 21.29
N LEU A 359 -21.87 4.29 20.28
CA LEU A 359 -22.99 4.91 19.61
C LEU A 359 -24.25 4.08 19.81
N ASN A 360 -25.33 4.75 20.20
CA ASN A 360 -26.64 4.10 20.25
C ASN A 360 -27.07 3.62 18.85
N ASP A 361 -26.65 4.31 17.81
CA ASP A 361 -27.07 4.09 16.42
C ASP A 361 -26.10 3.24 15.63
N ARG A 362 -24.91 2.94 16.15
CA ARG A 362 -23.82 2.20 15.48
C ARG A 362 -23.40 2.76 14.11
N LEU A 363 -23.62 4.06 13.89
CA LEU A 363 -23.29 4.75 12.66
C LEU A 363 -22.37 5.94 12.97
N ALA A 364 -21.24 5.98 12.29
CA ALA A 364 -20.26 7.06 12.38
C ALA A 364 -20.23 7.87 11.06
N ASN A 365 -19.85 9.13 11.15
CA ASN A 365 -19.61 9.98 9.99
C ASN A 365 -18.20 10.56 10.08
N TYR A 366 -17.39 10.30 9.07
CA TYR A 366 -15.99 10.73 9.00
C TYR A 366 -15.80 11.80 7.95
N GLN A 367 -15.03 12.81 8.31
CA GLN A 367 -14.60 13.86 7.40
C GLN A 367 -13.10 13.80 7.22
N LEU A 368 -12.66 13.77 5.97
CA LEU A 368 -11.25 13.78 5.60
C LEU A 368 -10.93 15.07 4.84
N GLN A 369 -9.84 15.71 5.23
CA GLN A 369 -9.27 16.83 4.49
C GLN A 369 -8.03 16.34 3.74
N LEU A 370 -8.08 16.46 2.42
CA LEU A 370 -7.05 16.04 1.49
C LEU A 370 -6.46 17.27 0.81
N ILE A 371 -5.17 17.28 0.60
CA ILE A 371 -4.47 18.29 -0.20
C ILE A 371 -3.84 17.62 -1.41
N TYR A 372 -3.96 18.24 -2.58
CA TYR A 372 -3.30 17.69 -3.78
C TYR A 372 -1.78 17.70 -3.60
N ALA A 373 -1.12 16.61 -3.98
CA ALA A 373 0.32 16.43 -3.80
C ALA A 373 1.18 17.26 -4.79
N TYR A 374 0.56 18.15 -5.53
CA TYR A 374 1.21 19.04 -6.51
C TYR A 374 0.65 20.46 -6.43
N ASP A 375 1.42 21.41 -6.92
CA ASP A 375 1.01 22.79 -7.03
C ASP A 375 0.09 22.99 -8.24
N ARG A 376 -0.93 23.86 -8.10
CA ARG A 376 -1.86 24.16 -9.20
C ARG A 376 -1.18 24.86 -10.38
N ILE A 377 -0.18 25.69 -10.08
CA ILE A 377 0.62 26.35 -11.11
C ILE A 377 1.85 25.48 -11.34
N ASN A 378 1.94 24.92 -12.55
CA ASN A 378 3.09 24.13 -12.95
C ASN A 378 4.32 25.04 -13.14
N THR A 379 5.06 25.26 -12.09
CA THR A 379 6.38 25.89 -12.12
C THR A 379 7.44 24.81 -12.08
N ILE A 380 7.89 24.35 -13.23
CA ILE A 380 9.06 23.47 -13.33
C ILE A 380 10.27 24.31 -12.89
N ARG A 381 10.86 23.94 -11.78
CA ARG A 381 12.13 24.50 -11.30
C ARG A 381 13.21 23.44 -11.39
#